data_dc5536e006029c8248988d71b84520a7
#
_entry.id   dc5536e006029c8248988d71b84520a7
#
_cell.length_a   1.000
_cell.length_b   1.000
_cell.length_c   1.000
_cell.angle_alpha   90.00
_cell.angle_beta   90.00
_cell.angle_gamma   90.00
#
_symmetry.space_group_name_H-M   'P 1'
#
loop_
_entity.id
_entity.type
_entity.pdbx_description
1 polymer ?
#
loop_
_entity_poly.entity_id
_entity_poly.type
_entity_poly.pdbx_seq_one_letter_code
_entity_poly.pdbx_strand_id
1 'polypeptide(L)'
;MVCRDPILEENKSYWTDRAPGYSEVNRLELATAQRQRWKDCICEELTRRFPDRPLADLQVLEVGTGPGFFAILLRELGCAVTAIDLTRAMLAEAKENAGPLADEICFMEMNAEALSFAPERFDAVISRNLTWNLPHPDRAYAEWTRVLKKGGVLLNFDANWYAYLFDEDAQAAWDRDRRSSAERGVRDQNVEAEGEHFDVMEEIARRMPLSKIVRPAWDLQQLASLGLKAEADETVWKRVWSEEETINFASTPMFLVRGRK
;
A
#
# COMPACT_ATOMS: atom_id res chain seq x y z
N MET A 1 -14.13 26.57 8.35
CA MET A 1 -12.74 26.31 8.76
C MET A 1 -12.60 24.80 8.80
N VAL A 2 -11.95 24.19 7.82
CA VAL A 2 -11.67 22.73 7.86
C VAL A 2 -10.64 22.56 8.96
N CYS A 3 -10.99 21.85 10.03
CA CYS A 3 -10.04 21.50 11.08
C CYS A 3 -8.97 20.63 10.43
N ARG A 4 -7.75 21.10 10.30
CA ARG A 4 -6.64 20.30 9.79
C ARG A 4 -6.30 19.27 10.85
N ASP A 5 -6.24 18.03 10.46
CA ASP A 5 -5.80 16.95 11.34
C ASP A 5 -4.27 17.06 11.52
N PRO A 6 -3.77 17.31 12.73
CA PRO A 6 -2.32 17.49 12.95
C PRO A 6 -1.51 16.25 12.56
N ILE A 7 -2.05 15.06 12.78
CA ILE A 7 -1.36 13.80 12.44
C ILE A 7 -1.24 13.64 10.92
N LEU A 8 -2.29 14.02 10.17
CA LEU A 8 -2.25 13.99 8.71
C LEU A 8 -1.21 14.96 8.14
N GLU A 9 -1.05 16.14 8.75
CA GLU A 9 -0.03 17.13 8.33
C GLU A 9 1.39 16.63 8.64
N GLU A 10 1.61 15.98 9.79
CA GLU A 10 2.89 15.34 10.12
C GLU A 10 3.22 14.21 9.15
N ASN A 11 2.26 13.33 8.85
CA ASN A 11 2.41 12.28 7.85
C ASN A 11 2.78 12.87 6.49
N LYS A 12 2.08 13.93 6.08
CA LYS A 12 2.36 14.62 4.82
C LYS A 12 3.79 15.19 4.79
N SER A 13 4.25 15.79 5.89
CA SER A 13 5.62 16.29 5.98
C SER A 13 6.64 15.16 5.88
N TYR A 14 6.48 14.11 6.70
CA TYR A 14 7.35 12.94 6.69
C TYR A 14 7.50 12.33 5.29
N TRP A 15 6.38 12.01 4.63
CA TRP A 15 6.40 11.39 3.31
C TRP A 15 6.89 12.34 2.21
N THR A 16 6.78 13.66 2.41
CA THR A 16 7.38 14.64 1.52
C THR A 16 8.91 14.55 1.57
N ASP A 17 9.48 14.48 2.77
CA ASP A 17 10.92 14.39 2.98
C ASP A 17 11.48 13.02 2.56
N ARG A 18 10.69 11.96 2.73
CA ARG A 18 11.05 10.58 2.37
C ARG A 18 10.94 10.26 0.88
N ALA A 19 10.26 11.09 0.09
CA ALA A 19 9.93 10.76 -1.29
C ALA A 19 11.14 10.31 -2.14
N PRO A 20 12.31 10.99 -2.14
CA PRO A 20 13.44 10.55 -2.95
C PRO A 20 13.98 9.18 -2.53
N GLY A 21 14.17 8.95 -1.23
CA GLY A 21 14.70 7.68 -0.71
C GLY A 21 13.73 6.52 -0.91
N TYR A 22 12.42 6.74 -0.74
CA TYR A 22 11.41 5.71 -0.99
C TYR A 22 11.26 5.42 -2.49
N SER A 23 11.46 6.42 -3.34
CA SER A 23 11.51 6.26 -4.80
C SER A 23 12.66 5.34 -5.23
N GLU A 24 13.83 5.42 -4.59
CA GLU A 24 14.94 4.52 -4.89
C GLU A 24 14.58 3.05 -4.62
N VAL A 25 13.91 2.76 -3.51
CA VAL A 25 13.41 1.41 -3.21
C VAL A 25 12.48 0.91 -4.33
N ASN A 26 11.52 1.74 -4.76
CA ASN A 26 10.60 1.36 -5.84
C ASN A 26 11.32 1.16 -7.19
N ARG A 27 12.33 1.97 -7.51
CA ARG A 27 13.14 1.77 -8.71
C ARG A 27 13.88 0.43 -8.70
N LEU A 28 14.43 0.03 -7.54
CA LEU A 28 15.05 -1.27 -7.37
C LEU A 28 14.05 -2.42 -7.55
N GLU A 29 12.86 -2.33 -6.96
CA GLU A 29 11.79 -3.31 -7.18
C GLU A 29 11.42 -3.43 -8.67
N LEU A 30 11.26 -2.29 -9.36
CA LEU A 30 10.95 -2.24 -10.81
C LEU A 30 12.08 -2.80 -11.68
N ALA A 31 13.34 -2.73 -11.25
CA ALA A 31 14.50 -3.24 -11.97
C ALA A 31 14.75 -4.73 -11.77
N THR A 32 14.04 -5.38 -10.85
CA THR A 32 14.24 -6.79 -10.46
C THR A 32 13.10 -7.70 -10.90
N ALA A 33 13.23 -9.00 -10.59
CA ALA A 33 12.16 -9.98 -10.81
C ALA A 33 10.88 -9.68 -10.02
N GLN A 34 10.93 -8.82 -9.00
CA GLN A 34 9.76 -8.41 -8.24
C GLN A 34 8.72 -7.70 -9.12
N ARG A 35 9.15 -6.90 -10.09
CA ARG A 35 8.25 -6.30 -11.08
C ARG A 35 7.31 -7.33 -11.72
N GLN A 36 7.87 -8.45 -12.20
CA GLN A 36 7.05 -9.47 -12.85
C GLN A 36 6.19 -10.23 -11.84
N ARG A 37 6.72 -10.58 -10.66
CA ARG A 37 5.96 -11.24 -9.60
C ARG A 37 4.73 -10.42 -9.18
N TRP A 38 4.88 -9.12 -8.99
CA TRP A 38 3.79 -8.22 -8.66
C TRP A 38 2.79 -8.07 -9.81
N LYS A 39 3.28 -7.96 -11.06
CA LYS A 39 2.39 -7.93 -12.24
C LYS A 39 1.53 -9.19 -12.32
N ASP A 40 2.14 -10.36 -12.15
CA ASP A 40 1.43 -11.63 -12.19
C ASP A 40 0.39 -11.70 -11.05
N CYS A 41 0.75 -11.29 -9.84
CA CYS A 41 -0.16 -11.25 -8.70
C CYS A 41 -1.36 -10.36 -8.96
N ILE A 42 -1.14 -9.11 -9.40
CA ILE A 42 -2.21 -8.15 -9.70
C ILE A 42 -3.08 -8.65 -10.87
N CYS A 43 -2.45 -9.16 -11.93
CA CYS A 43 -3.14 -9.72 -13.09
C CYS A 43 -4.09 -10.86 -12.70
N GLU A 44 -3.61 -11.80 -11.88
CA GLU A 44 -4.44 -12.91 -11.38
C GLU A 44 -5.63 -12.41 -10.55
N GLU A 45 -5.42 -11.44 -9.63
CA GLU A 45 -6.49 -10.90 -8.81
C GLU A 45 -7.57 -10.20 -9.67
N LEU A 46 -7.15 -9.38 -10.63
CA LEU A 46 -8.08 -8.69 -11.52
C LEU A 46 -8.79 -9.67 -12.46
N THR A 47 -8.07 -10.63 -13.07
CA THR A 47 -8.66 -11.64 -13.97
C THR A 47 -9.63 -12.57 -13.22
N ARG A 48 -9.29 -12.96 -11.99
CA ARG A 48 -10.20 -13.75 -11.12
C ARG A 48 -11.52 -13.03 -10.88
N ARG A 49 -11.46 -11.69 -10.73
CA ARG A 49 -12.66 -10.89 -10.50
C ARG A 49 -13.43 -10.59 -11.78
N PHE A 50 -12.73 -10.38 -12.88
CA PHE A 50 -13.29 -9.96 -14.17
C PHE A 50 -12.90 -10.94 -15.30
N PRO A 51 -13.30 -12.23 -15.23
CA PRO A 51 -12.80 -13.26 -16.15
C PRO A 51 -13.17 -13.00 -17.61
N ASP A 52 -14.29 -12.31 -17.87
CA ASP A 52 -14.81 -12.04 -19.19
C ASP A 52 -14.52 -10.61 -19.69
N ARG A 53 -13.69 -9.85 -18.96
CA ARG A 53 -13.36 -8.46 -19.31
C ARG A 53 -11.86 -8.30 -19.55
N PRO A 54 -11.45 -7.70 -20.70
CA PRO A 54 -10.07 -7.30 -20.90
C PRO A 54 -9.62 -6.32 -19.80
N LEU A 55 -8.37 -6.45 -19.34
CA LEU A 55 -7.81 -5.53 -18.34
C LEU A 55 -7.80 -4.07 -18.82
N ALA A 56 -7.71 -3.86 -20.14
CA ALA A 56 -7.75 -2.54 -20.77
C ALA A 56 -9.11 -1.81 -20.58
N ASP A 57 -10.17 -2.54 -20.28
CA ASP A 57 -11.51 -1.97 -20.05
C ASP A 57 -11.74 -1.63 -18.57
N LEU A 58 -10.77 -1.92 -17.70
CA LEU A 58 -10.89 -1.68 -16.28
C LEU A 58 -10.43 -0.27 -15.92
N GLN A 59 -11.26 0.45 -15.16
CA GLN A 59 -10.91 1.71 -14.50
C GLN A 59 -10.39 1.38 -13.10
N VAL A 60 -9.12 1.58 -12.87
CA VAL A 60 -8.47 1.22 -11.60
C VAL A 60 -8.03 2.48 -10.86
N LEU A 61 -8.37 2.57 -9.58
CA LEU A 61 -7.86 3.59 -8.66
C LEU A 61 -6.77 2.96 -7.80
N GLU A 62 -5.57 3.49 -7.86
CA GLU A 62 -4.54 3.24 -6.86
C GLU A 62 -4.58 4.35 -5.81
N VAL A 63 -4.65 3.95 -4.54
CA VAL A 63 -4.68 4.88 -3.39
C VAL A 63 -3.37 4.77 -2.63
N GLY A 64 -2.71 5.92 -2.44
CA GLY A 64 -1.38 5.97 -1.85
C GLY A 64 -0.31 5.42 -2.79
N THR A 65 -0.29 5.96 -4.03
CA THR A 65 0.60 5.46 -5.08
C THR A 65 2.09 5.61 -4.74
N GLY A 66 2.42 6.53 -3.80
CA GLY A 66 3.81 6.84 -3.50
C GLY A 66 4.60 7.15 -4.78
N PRO A 67 5.79 6.55 -4.97
CA PRO A 67 6.60 6.72 -6.18
C PRO A 67 6.08 5.97 -7.42
N GLY A 68 4.84 5.47 -7.40
CA GLY A 68 4.15 5.00 -8.60
C GLY A 68 4.30 3.51 -8.93
N PHE A 69 4.78 2.68 -8.01
CA PHE A 69 5.09 1.28 -8.32
C PHE A 69 3.90 0.51 -8.90
N PHE A 70 2.74 0.51 -8.22
CA PHE A 70 1.55 -0.18 -8.72
C PHE A 70 0.92 0.54 -9.91
N ALA A 71 0.92 1.87 -9.96
CA ALA A 71 0.40 2.63 -11.10
C ALA A 71 1.09 2.22 -12.40
N ILE A 72 2.43 2.08 -12.36
CA ILE A 72 3.24 1.62 -13.51
C ILE A 72 2.84 0.19 -13.90
N LEU A 73 2.78 -0.74 -12.95
CA LEU A 73 2.44 -2.15 -13.24
C LEU A 73 1.01 -2.29 -13.80
N LEU A 74 0.05 -1.57 -13.24
CA LEU A 74 -1.34 -1.55 -13.72
C LEU A 74 -1.45 -0.98 -15.13
N ARG A 75 -0.69 0.10 -15.43
CA ARG A 75 -0.65 0.65 -16.77
C ARG A 75 -0.01 -0.30 -17.77
N GLU A 76 1.06 -1.01 -17.40
CA GLU A 76 1.67 -2.06 -18.22
C GLU A 76 0.76 -3.26 -18.47
N LEU A 77 -0.16 -3.55 -17.56
CA LEU A 77 -1.23 -4.54 -17.74
C LEU A 77 -2.35 -4.03 -18.65
N GLY A 78 -2.29 -2.76 -19.08
CA GLY A 78 -3.24 -2.13 -19.98
C GLY A 78 -4.38 -1.39 -19.28
N CYS A 79 -4.52 -1.43 -17.97
CA CYS A 79 -5.60 -0.78 -17.23
C CYS A 79 -5.61 0.74 -17.45
N ALA A 80 -6.80 1.36 -17.39
CA ALA A 80 -6.93 2.80 -17.26
C ALA A 80 -6.73 3.18 -15.79
N VAL A 81 -5.60 3.86 -15.48
CA VAL A 81 -5.13 4.09 -14.11
C VAL A 81 -5.35 5.52 -13.68
N THR A 82 -5.99 5.69 -12.53
CA THR A 82 -5.95 6.91 -11.71
C THR A 82 -5.16 6.58 -10.45
N ALA A 83 -4.12 7.34 -10.15
CA ALA A 83 -3.21 7.12 -9.02
C ALA A 83 -3.18 8.37 -8.13
N ILE A 84 -3.48 8.20 -6.86
CA ILE A 84 -3.53 9.32 -5.92
C ILE A 84 -2.52 9.16 -4.80
N ASP A 85 -1.99 10.30 -4.36
CA ASP A 85 -1.16 10.40 -3.17
C ASP A 85 -1.44 11.71 -2.43
N LEU A 86 -1.18 11.75 -1.12
CA LEU A 86 -1.34 12.94 -0.30
C LEU A 86 -0.27 14.00 -0.60
N THR A 87 0.89 13.59 -1.11
CA THR A 87 2.07 14.45 -1.26
C THR A 87 2.44 14.68 -2.72
N ARG A 88 2.73 15.92 -3.05
CA ARG A 88 3.23 16.29 -4.39
C ARG A 88 4.60 15.71 -4.69
N ALA A 89 5.44 15.57 -3.65
CA ALA A 89 6.76 15.00 -3.80
C ALA A 89 6.70 13.56 -4.30
N MET A 90 5.84 12.71 -3.68
CA MET A 90 5.63 11.34 -4.16
C MET A 90 5.12 11.31 -5.60
N LEU A 91 4.15 12.16 -5.95
CA LEU A 91 3.63 12.22 -7.31
C LEU A 91 4.67 12.70 -8.33
N ALA A 92 5.62 13.54 -7.93
CA ALA A 92 6.73 13.94 -8.80
C ALA A 92 7.64 12.73 -9.08
N GLU A 93 8.02 11.99 -8.04
CA GLU A 93 8.78 10.75 -8.18
C GLU A 93 8.03 9.69 -9.01
N ALA A 94 6.71 9.55 -8.79
CA ALA A 94 5.87 8.63 -9.56
C ALA A 94 5.89 8.91 -11.05
N LYS A 95 5.81 10.19 -11.44
CA LYS A 95 5.89 10.60 -12.85
C LYS A 95 7.27 10.34 -13.44
N GLU A 96 8.33 10.62 -12.70
CA GLU A 96 9.70 10.34 -13.13
C GLU A 96 9.90 8.83 -13.34
N ASN A 97 9.50 8.00 -12.36
CA ASN A 97 9.62 6.55 -12.44
C ASN A 97 8.77 5.93 -13.56
N ALA A 98 7.60 6.49 -13.83
CA ALA A 98 6.73 6.05 -14.93
C ALA A 98 7.32 6.37 -16.31
N GLY A 99 8.20 7.38 -16.40
CA GLY A 99 8.82 7.76 -17.68
C GLY A 99 7.79 7.98 -18.79
N PRO A 100 7.90 7.28 -19.92
CA PRO A 100 6.96 7.44 -21.03
C PRO A 100 5.49 7.10 -20.69
N LEU A 101 5.25 6.29 -19.65
CA LEU A 101 3.89 5.93 -19.22
C LEU A 101 3.22 7.05 -18.38
N ALA A 102 3.97 8.07 -17.98
CA ALA A 102 3.46 9.13 -17.10
C ALA A 102 2.24 9.86 -17.69
N ASP A 103 2.23 10.10 -18.99
CA ASP A 103 1.12 10.77 -19.70
C ASP A 103 -0.14 9.87 -19.84
N GLU A 104 0.02 8.58 -19.60
CA GLU A 104 -1.06 7.59 -19.68
C GLU A 104 -1.67 7.25 -18.29
N ILE A 105 -1.14 7.81 -17.23
CA ILE A 105 -1.58 7.62 -15.83
C ILE A 105 -2.10 8.95 -15.30
N CYS A 106 -3.32 8.96 -14.76
CA CYS A 106 -3.89 10.16 -14.13
C CYS A 106 -3.40 10.31 -12.69
N PHE A 107 -2.30 11.02 -12.47
CA PHE A 107 -1.76 11.31 -11.13
C PHE A 107 -2.45 12.52 -10.50
N MET A 108 -2.97 12.38 -9.26
CA MET A 108 -3.70 13.44 -8.56
C MET A 108 -3.28 13.53 -7.08
N GLU A 109 -3.04 14.77 -6.60
CA GLU A 109 -2.90 15.00 -5.14
C GLU A 109 -4.27 14.88 -4.48
N MET A 110 -4.42 13.92 -3.55
CA MET A 110 -5.70 13.66 -2.90
C MET A 110 -5.50 12.91 -1.57
N ASN A 111 -6.36 13.20 -0.58
CA ASN A 111 -6.41 12.45 0.66
C ASN A 111 -7.18 11.13 0.47
N ALA A 112 -6.58 10.02 0.87
CA ALA A 112 -7.16 8.67 0.84
C ALA A 112 -8.47 8.54 1.62
N GLU A 113 -8.66 9.40 2.63
CA GLU A 113 -9.83 9.41 3.53
C GLU A 113 -10.97 10.32 3.04
N ALA A 114 -10.77 11.07 1.95
CA ALA A 114 -11.75 12.03 1.42
C ALA A 114 -11.58 12.16 -0.10
N LEU A 115 -12.17 11.23 -0.83
CA LEU A 115 -12.04 11.16 -2.29
C LEU A 115 -13.03 12.08 -3.00
N SER A 116 -12.53 12.92 -3.91
CA SER A 116 -13.35 13.83 -4.72
C SER A 116 -13.99 13.17 -5.94
N PHE A 117 -14.01 11.84 -6.02
CA PHE A 117 -14.64 11.10 -7.11
C PHE A 117 -16.10 10.83 -6.85
N ALA A 118 -16.88 10.73 -7.94
CA ALA A 118 -18.28 10.26 -7.88
C ALA A 118 -18.35 8.81 -7.37
N PRO A 119 -19.45 8.41 -6.72
CA PRO A 119 -19.69 7.01 -6.39
C PRO A 119 -19.64 6.11 -7.63
N GLU A 120 -19.27 4.84 -7.43
CA GLU A 120 -19.31 3.80 -8.47
C GLU A 120 -18.53 4.13 -9.75
N ARG A 121 -17.36 4.75 -9.59
CA ARG A 121 -16.51 5.17 -10.72
C ARG A 121 -15.52 4.08 -11.16
N PHE A 122 -14.94 3.31 -10.23
CA PHE A 122 -13.84 2.41 -10.49
C PHE A 122 -14.26 0.94 -10.42
N ASP A 123 -13.69 0.13 -11.30
CA ASP A 123 -13.87 -1.33 -11.30
C ASP A 123 -13.03 -1.98 -10.20
N ALA A 124 -11.84 -1.45 -9.95
CA ALA A 124 -10.97 -1.88 -8.85
C ALA A 124 -10.42 -0.67 -8.08
N VAL A 125 -10.28 -0.83 -6.78
CA VAL A 125 -9.51 0.07 -5.90
C VAL A 125 -8.38 -0.76 -5.32
N ILE A 126 -7.14 -0.30 -5.47
CA ILE A 126 -5.96 -1.03 -5.03
C ILE A 126 -5.08 -0.14 -4.16
N SER A 127 -4.47 -0.71 -3.13
CA SER A 127 -3.53 -0.02 -2.25
C SER A 127 -2.44 -0.97 -1.77
N ARG A 128 -1.23 -0.42 -1.52
CA ARG A 128 -0.10 -1.16 -0.94
C ARG A 128 0.56 -0.32 0.14
N ASN A 129 0.77 -0.92 1.33
CA ASN A 129 1.51 -0.32 2.45
C ASN A 129 0.98 1.06 2.88
N LEU A 130 -0.35 1.26 2.86
CA LEU A 130 -0.95 2.57 3.16
C LEU A 130 -1.82 2.57 4.42
N THR A 131 -2.71 1.57 4.57
CA THR A 131 -3.78 1.65 5.59
C THR A 131 -3.25 1.69 7.01
N TRP A 132 -2.11 1.07 7.29
CA TRP A 132 -1.44 1.13 8.60
C TRP A 132 -1.10 2.56 9.03
N ASN A 133 -0.87 3.47 8.08
CA ASN A 133 -0.41 4.85 8.29
C ASN A 133 -1.54 5.89 8.19
N LEU A 134 -2.80 5.47 8.11
CA LEU A 134 -3.94 6.38 8.03
C LEU A 134 -4.47 6.74 9.42
N PRO A 135 -4.68 8.04 9.71
CA PRO A 135 -5.36 8.48 10.94
C PRO A 135 -6.78 7.95 11.09
N HIS A 136 -7.53 7.84 10.00
CA HIS A 136 -8.91 7.37 9.97
C HIS A 136 -9.13 6.29 8.91
N PRO A 137 -8.58 5.06 9.11
CA PRO A 137 -8.64 4.01 8.10
C PRO A 137 -10.08 3.50 7.83
N ASP A 138 -10.98 3.67 8.79
CA ASP A 138 -12.41 3.43 8.63
C ASP A 138 -13.06 4.34 7.58
N ARG A 139 -12.70 5.64 7.59
CA ARG A 139 -13.14 6.61 6.57
C ARG A 139 -12.56 6.27 5.20
N ALA A 140 -11.29 5.90 5.17
CA ALA A 140 -10.64 5.50 3.91
C ALA A 140 -11.38 4.31 3.27
N TYR A 141 -11.64 3.24 4.02
CA TYR A 141 -12.40 2.10 3.50
C TYR A 141 -13.82 2.46 3.07
N ALA A 142 -14.49 3.37 3.79
CA ALA A 142 -15.81 3.85 3.39
C ALA A 142 -15.76 4.59 2.04
N GLU A 143 -14.80 5.50 1.86
CA GLU A 143 -14.60 6.23 0.60
C GLU A 143 -14.20 5.31 -0.56
N TRP A 144 -13.29 4.36 -0.32
CA TRP A 144 -12.88 3.37 -1.33
C TRP A 144 -14.06 2.49 -1.75
N THR A 145 -14.88 2.07 -0.78
CA THR A 145 -16.13 1.33 -1.05
C THR A 145 -17.15 2.17 -1.81
N ARG A 146 -17.26 3.46 -1.49
CA ARG A 146 -18.19 4.37 -2.16
C ARG A 146 -17.88 4.53 -3.63
N VAL A 147 -16.59 4.74 -3.97
CA VAL A 147 -16.14 4.95 -5.35
C VAL A 147 -16.05 3.67 -6.17
N LEU A 148 -16.07 2.51 -5.50
CA LEU A 148 -16.04 1.20 -6.14
C LEU A 148 -17.41 0.89 -6.77
N LYS A 149 -17.44 0.46 -8.02
CA LYS A 149 -18.65 0.01 -8.73
C LYS A 149 -19.26 -1.23 -8.07
N LYS A 150 -20.56 -1.43 -8.26
CA LYS A 150 -21.17 -2.74 -8.00
C LYS A 150 -20.49 -3.80 -8.85
N GLY A 151 -20.17 -4.93 -8.23
CA GLY A 151 -19.37 -5.95 -8.88
C GLY A 151 -17.87 -5.61 -8.96
N GLY A 152 -17.40 -4.54 -8.33
CA GLY A 152 -15.98 -4.18 -8.25
C GLY A 152 -15.21 -4.94 -7.16
N VAL A 153 -13.91 -4.72 -7.10
CA VAL A 153 -13.01 -5.31 -6.09
C VAL A 153 -12.09 -4.27 -5.47
N LEU A 154 -11.95 -4.36 -4.15
CA LEU A 154 -10.94 -3.65 -3.38
C LEU A 154 -9.82 -4.65 -3.05
N LEU A 155 -8.57 -4.28 -3.33
CA LEU A 155 -7.37 -5.06 -3.04
C LEU A 155 -6.45 -4.20 -2.17
N ASN A 156 -6.24 -4.62 -0.91
CA ASN A 156 -5.32 -3.94 -0.01
C ASN A 156 -4.19 -4.87 0.42
N PHE A 157 -2.97 -4.56 0.00
CA PHE A 157 -1.75 -5.25 0.39
C PHE A 157 -1.09 -4.48 1.53
N ASP A 158 -1.02 -5.09 2.70
CA ASP A 158 -0.46 -4.43 3.89
C ASP A 158 0.12 -5.44 4.89
N ALA A 159 0.71 -4.96 5.98
CA ALA A 159 1.23 -5.78 7.06
C ALA A 159 1.06 -5.09 8.43
N ASN A 160 1.36 -5.83 9.50
CA ASN A 160 1.36 -5.29 10.86
C ASN A 160 2.73 -4.65 11.18
N TRP A 161 3.13 -3.64 10.38
CA TRP A 161 4.49 -3.07 10.35
C TRP A 161 5.04 -2.64 11.71
N TYR A 162 4.18 -2.08 12.57
CA TYR A 162 4.57 -1.47 13.85
C TYR A 162 3.95 -2.17 15.07
N ALA A 163 3.49 -3.43 14.92
CA ALA A 163 2.96 -4.21 16.04
C ALA A 163 4.00 -4.37 17.17
N TYR A 164 5.28 -4.45 16.82
CA TYR A 164 6.40 -4.57 17.77
C TYR A 164 6.49 -3.41 18.77
N LEU A 165 5.88 -2.26 18.50
CA LEU A 165 5.82 -1.14 19.45
C LEU A 165 4.85 -1.35 20.61
N PHE A 166 3.98 -2.38 20.52
CA PHE A 166 2.85 -2.57 21.44
C PHE A 166 2.72 -4.00 21.98
N ASP A 167 3.49 -4.95 21.48
CA ASP A 167 3.41 -6.36 21.82
C ASP A 167 4.82 -6.93 22.01
N GLU A 168 5.09 -7.55 23.16
CA GLU A 168 6.42 -8.06 23.53
C GLU A 168 6.86 -9.24 22.66
N ASP A 169 5.92 -10.10 22.24
CA ASP A 169 6.23 -11.23 21.36
C ASP A 169 6.56 -10.73 19.95
N ALA A 170 5.83 -9.72 19.46
CA ALA A 170 6.11 -9.05 18.20
C ALA A 170 7.46 -8.33 18.24
N GLN A 171 7.80 -7.66 19.36
CA GLN A 171 9.12 -7.04 19.55
C GLN A 171 10.25 -8.09 19.50
N ALA A 172 10.09 -9.18 20.24
CA ALA A 172 11.08 -10.26 20.23
C ALA A 172 11.23 -10.90 18.83
N ALA A 173 10.15 -10.98 18.05
CA ALA A 173 10.18 -11.47 16.68
C ALA A 173 10.90 -10.48 15.75
N TRP A 174 10.61 -9.19 15.87
CA TRP A 174 11.27 -8.11 15.14
C TRP A 174 12.79 -8.09 15.41
N ASP A 175 13.21 -8.24 16.68
CA ASP A 175 14.62 -8.35 17.05
C ASP A 175 15.30 -9.59 16.44
N ARG A 176 14.57 -10.70 16.27
CA ARG A 176 15.11 -11.88 15.57
C ARG A 176 15.36 -11.61 14.09
N ASP A 177 14.46 -10.88 13.43
CA ASP A 177 14.65 -10.50 12.02
C ASP A 177 15.90 -9.64 11.85
N ARG A 178 16.12 -8.64 12.73
CA ARG A 178 17.35 -7.80 12.70
C ARG A 178 18.63 -8.62 12.86
N ARG A 179 18.64 -9.56 13.82
CA ARG A 179 19.77 -10.47 13.98
C ARG A 179 19.96 -11.37 12.76
N SER A 180 18.89 -11.92 12.21
CA SER A 180 18.94 -12.77 11.01
C SER A 180 19.49 -12.02 9.79
N SER A 181 19.08 -10.76 9.59
CA SER A 181 19.61 -9.92 8.52
C SER A 181 21.12 -9.69 8.68
N ALA A 182 21.57 -9.35 9.89
CA ALA A 182 22.98 -9.14 10.21
C ALA A 182 23.83 -10.43 10.00
N GLU A 183 23.37 -11.57 10.51
CA GLU A 183 24.05 -12.87 10.38
C GLU A 183 24.18 -13.33 8.93
N ARG A 184 23.21 -13.00 8.08
CA ARG A 184 23.21 -13.37 6.66
C ARG A 184 23.85 -12.32 5.76
N GLY A 185 24.28 -11.18 6.31
CA GLY A 185 24.84 -10.08 5.55
C GLY A 185 23.82 -9.43 4.61
N VAL A 186 22.54 -9.50 4.95
CA VAL A 186 21.46 -8.84 4.23
C VAL A 186 21.29 -7.42 4.77
N ARG A 187 21.13 -6.45 3.87
CA ARG A 187 20.91 -5.07 4.24
C ARG A 187 19.65 -4.95 5.08
N ASP A 188 19.71 -4.29 6.22
CA ASP A 188 18.55 -4.03 7.06
C ASP A 188 17.69 -2.91 6.43
N GLN A 189 16.60 -3.31 5.81
CA GLN A 189 15.72 -2.38 5.09
C GLN A 189 14.90 -1.47 6.02
N ASN A 190 14.76 -1.81 7.31
CA ASN A 190 14.07 -0.93 8.26
C ASN A 190 14.99 0.18 8.79
N VAL A 191 16.15 -0.20 9.31
CA VAL A 191 17.05 0.76 9.98
C VAL A 191 17.91 1.53 8.98
N GLU A 192 18.47 0.84 7.98
CA GLU A 192 19.39 1.48 7.03
C GLU A 192 18.65 2.27 5.93
N ALA A 193 17.48 1.81 5.51
CA ALA A 193 16.71 2.49 4.46
C ALA A 193 16.01 3.75 4.97
N GLU A 194 15.60 3.77 6.25
CA GLU A 194 14.94 4.93 6.86
C GLU A 194 15.92 5.91 7.50
N GLY A 195 17.11 5.44 7.95
CA GLY A 195 18.16 6.29 8.51
C GLY A 195 17.63 7.19 9.65
N GLU A 196 17.89 8.49 9.56
CA GLU A 196 17.45 9.49 10.55
C GLU A 196 15.91 9.63 10.67
N HIS A 197 15.14 9.09 9.74
CA HIS A 197 13.68 9.15 9.73
C HIS A 197 13.01 8.00 10.50
N PHE A 198 13.76 6.99 10.92
CA PHE A 198 13.20 5.81 11.60
C PHE A 198 12.47 6.18 12.89
N ASP A 199 13.11 6.93 13.78
CA ASP A 199 12.53 7.36 15.06
C ASP A 199 11.27 8.22 14.86
N VAL A 200 11.28 9.09 13.85
CA VAL A 200 10.13 9.95 13.51
C VAL A 200 8.93 9.12 13.09
N MET A 201 9.15 8.09 12.27
CA MET A 201 8.05 7.22 11.83
C MET A 201 7.53 6.35 12.98
N GLU A 202 8.37 5.87 13.89
CA GLU A 202 7.90 5.17 15.09
C GLU A 202 6.99 6.06 15.95
N GLU A 203 7.34 7.34 16.15
CA GLU A 203 6.50 8.29 16.89
C GLU A 203 5.14 8.50 16.22
N ILE A 204 5.11 8.60 14.88
CA ILE A 204 3.87 8.66 14.11
C ILE A 204 3.09 7.35 14.29
N ALA A 205 3.74 6.20 14.09
CA ALA A 205 3.13 4.87 14.19
C ALA A 205 2.51 4.59 15.57
N ARG A 206 3.12 5.10 16.66
CA ARG A 206 2.55 4.99 18.03
C ARG A 206 1.18 5.65 18.15
N ARG A 207 0.85 6.59 17.29
CA ARG A 207 -0.44 7.31 17.26
C ARG A 207 -1.41 6.76 16.23
N MET A 208 -0.94 5.92 15.30
CA MET A 208 -1.79 5.31 14.29
C MET A 208 -2.67 4.22 14.88
N PRO A 209 -3.98 4.21 14.53
CA PRO A 209 -4.92 3.26 15.13
C PRO A 209 -4.57 1.80 14.79
N LEU A 210 -4.15 1.53 13.55
CA LEU A 210 -3.89 0.17 13.08
C LEU A 210 -2.55 -0.41 13.54
N SER A 211 -1.64 0.39 14.08
CA SER A 211 -0.41 -0.13 14.71
C SER A 211 -0.67 -0.96 15.97
N LYS A 212 -1.84 -0.76 16.61
CA LYS A 212 -2.26 -1.42 17.86
C LYS A 212 -3.26 -2.55 17.65
N ILE A 213 -3.68 -2.76 16.42
CA ILE A 213 -4.78 -3.67 16.08
C ILE A 213 -4.24 -4.82 15.25
N VAL A 214 -4.64 -6.04 15.63
CA VAL A 214 -4.28 -7.24 14.86
C VAL A 214 -5.03 -7.25 13.53
N ARG A 215 -4.28 -7.21 12.45
CA ARG A 215 -4.76 -7.30 11.08
C ARG A 215 -4.37 -8.66 10.49
N PRO A 216 -5.10 -9.17 9.49
CA PRO A 216 -6.18 -8.55 8.73
C PRO A 216 -7.59 -8.68 9.33
N ALA A 217 -7.76 -9.18 10.55
CA ALA A 217 -9.07 -9.42 11.14
C ALA A 217 -9.93 -8.14 11.22
N TRP A 218 -9.32 -7.01 11.59
CA TRP A 218 -9.99 -5.72 11.62
C TRP A 218 -10.46 -5.29 10.22
N ASP A 219 -9.62 -5.46 9.21
CA ASP A 219 -9.92 -5.12 7.82
C ASP A 219 -11.14 -5.87 7.31
N LEU A 220 -11.20 -7.19 7.60
CA LEU A 220 -12.32 -8.04 7.22
C LEU A 220 -13.63 -7.58 7.86
N GLN A 221 -13.61 -7.24 9.15
CA GLN A 221 -14.78 -6.72 9.86
C GLN A 221 -15.22 -5.37 9.29
N GLN A 222 -14.26 -4.47 9.03
CA GLN A 222 -14.55 -3.16 8.48
C GLN A 222 -15.19 -3.25 7.10
N LEU A 223 -14.63 -4.06 6.19
CA LEU A 223 -15.21 -4.25 4.86
C LEU A 223 -16.59 -4.94 4.89
N ALA A 224 -16.76 -5.93 5.78
CA ALA A 224 -18.07 -6.57 5.98
C ALA A 224 -19.13 -5.58 6.49
N SER A 225 -18.78 -4.67 7.40
CA SER A 225 -19.68 -3.61 7.90
C SER A 225 -20.12 -2.64 6.79
N LEU A 226 -19.28 -2.47 5.75
CA LEU A 226 -19.57 -1.67 4.56
C LEU A 226 -20.30 -2.47 3.46
N GLY A 227 -20.69 -3.71 3.74
CA GLY A 227 -21.47 -4.56 2.85
C GLY A 227 -20.67 -5.32 1.80
N LEU A 228 -19.34 -5.37 1.91
CA LEU A 228 -18.49 -6.15 1.01
C LEU A 228 -18.34 -7.58 1.51
N LYS A 229 -18.23 -8.53 0.56
CA LYS A 229 -17.72 -9.87 0.88
C LYS A 229 -16.20 -9.81 0.95
N ALA A 230 -15.66 -9.97 2.16
CA ALA A 230 -14.23 -9.82 2.43
C ALA A 230 -13.55 -11.17 2.71
N GLU A 231 -12.33 -11.34 2.22
CA GLU A 231 -11.44 -12.47 2.48
C GLU A 231 -9.98 -11.98 2.54
N ALA A 232 -9.12 -12.73 3.23
CA ALA A 232 -7.70 -12.41 3.31
C ALA A 232 -6.82 -13.57 2.82
N ASP A 233 -5.67 -13.23 2.23
CA ASP A 233 -4.58 -14.12 1.90
C ASP A 233 -3.34 -13.67 2.70
N GLU A 234 -3.05 -14.38 3.77
CA GLU A 234 -1.91 -14.11 4.65
C GLU A 234 -0.59 -14.69 4.12
N THR A 235 -0.62 -15.25 2.91
CA THR A 235 0.52 -15.90 2.28
C THR A 235 1.00 -15.19 1.01
N VAL A 236 0.37 -14.10 0.63
CA VAL A 236 0.66 -13.36 -0.61
C VAL A 236 2.14 -12.95 -0.72
N TRP A 237 2.78 -12.65 0.40
CA TRP A 237 4.20 -12.30 0.47
C TRP A 237 5.12 -13.37 -0.14
N LYS A 238 4.77 -14.65 -0.03
CA LYS A 238 5.55 -15.76 -0.65
C LYS A 238 5.62 -15.68 -2.17
N ARG A 239 4.69 -14.97 -2.78
CA ARG A 239 4.60 -14.80 -4.24
C ARG A 239 5.34 -13.57 -4.73
N VAL A 240 5.38 -12.52 -3.92
CA VAL A 240 5.78 -11.17 -4.37
C VAL A 240 7.10 -10.69 -3.77
N TRP A 241 7.46 -11.15 -2.58
CA TRP A 241 8.68 -10.70 -1.90
C TRP A 241 9.96 -11.30 -2.51
N SER A 242 11.04 -10.55 -2.36
CA SER A 242 12.40 -11.04 -2.57
C SER A 242 12.85 -11.94 -1.40
N GLU A 243 13.99 -12.60 -1.56
CA GLU A 243 14.62 -13.33 -0.46
C GLU A 243 15.02 -12.39 0.68
N GLU A 244 15.55 -11.20 0.34
CA GLU A 244 15.95 -10.19 1.31
C GLU A 244 14.75 -9.67 2.13
N GLU A 245 13.62 -9.38 1.49
CA GLU A 245 12.40 -8.98 2.18
C GLU A 245 11.87 -10.10 3.09
N THR A 246 11.94 -11.36 2.64
CA THR A 246 11.56 -12.51 3.46
C THR A 246 12.39 -12.63 4.73
N ILE A 247 13.67 -12.25 4.68
CA ILE A 247 14.56 -12.24 5.84
C ILE A 247 14.28 -11.02 6.73
N ASN A 248 14.13 -9.84 6.13
CA ASN A 248 13.94 -8.59 6.85
C ASN A 248 12.58 -8.49 7.57
N PHE A 249 11.53 -9.09 7.00
CA PHE A 249 10.14 -8.91 7.42
C PHE A 249 9.44 -10.22 7.81
N ALA A 250 10.20 -11.24 8.24
CA ALA A 250 9.65 -12.54 8.61
C ALA A 250 8.60 -12.44 9.74
N SER A 251 8.77 -11.50 10.66
CA SER A 251 7.86 -11.24 11.78
C SER A 251 6.61 -10.45 11.39
N THR A 252 6.63 -9.76 10.23
CA THR A 252 5.55 -8.90 9.75
C THR A 252 5.12 -9.28 8.33
N PRO A 253 4.71 -10.54 8.09
CA PRO A 253 4.38 -11.01 6.75
C PRO A 253 3.21 -10.22 6.16
N MET A 254 3.39 -9.82 4.90
CA MET A 254 2.35 -9.10 4.16
C MET A 254 1.13 -9.99 3.92
N PHE A 255 -0.04 -9.42 4.06
CA PHE A 255 -1.32 -10.01 3.68
C PHE A 255 -1.99 -9.22 2.56
N LEU A 256 -2.88 -9.88 1.84
CA LEU A 256 -3.80 -9.25 0.89
C LEU A 256 -5.24 -9.39 1.43
N VAL A 257 -5.91 -8.26 1.61
CA VAL A 257 -7.35 -8.22 1.87
C VAL A 257 -8.09 -7.95 0.57
N ARG A 258 -9.10 -8.77 0.27
CA ARG A 258 -9.99 -8.63 -0.88
C ARG A 258 -11.40 -8.28 -0.38
N GLY A 259 -11.95 -7.17 -0.88
CA GLY A 259 -13.34 -6.79 -0.65
C GLY A 259 -14.12 -6.80 -1.97
N ARG A 260 -15.18 -7.60 -2.09
CA ARG A 260 -16.04 -7.66 -3.29
C ARG A 260 -17.36 -6.96 -3.00
N LYS A 261 -17.67 -5.89 -3.76
CA LYS A 261 -18.91 -5.11 -3.65
C LYS A 261 -20.04 -5.72 -4.43
#